data_2397e2b06b9239d9824cfc600267d896
#
_entry.id   2397e2b06b9239d9824cfc600267d896
#
_cell.length_a   1.000
_cell.length_b   1.000
_cell.length_c   1.000
_cell.angle_alpha   90.00
_cell.angle_beta   90.00
_cell.angle_gamma   90.00
#
_symmetry.space_group_name_H-M   'P 1'
#
loop_
_entity.id
_entity.type
_entity.pdbx_description
1 polymer ?
#
loop_
_entity_poly.entity_id
_entity_poly.type
_entity_poly.pdbx_seq_one_letter_code
_entity_poly.pdbx_strand_id
1 'polypeptide(L)'
;MNNGHYSGKYVRRVPRRVQRRRQRQFITLLVSILLVFGIAVSGTIAFITMQTDRKTNTFDPAQVSCEVMEEFNGTVKSNVAVKNTGNTDAYIRAAVNITWMKDADASDQTVTARTPQNGTDYDITYLVNTGWIEGTDGYWYYQSPVVPGANTGTLIENCTQLATANVPEGYHLSVEIVASAIQSSPETVVLAEWKVALDDGKIVSANGSGVSGE
;
A
#
# COMPACT_ATOMS: atom_id res chain seq x y z
N MET A 1 -39.73 -87.63 64.77
CA MET A 1 -40.07 -87.26 63.39
C MET A 1 -39.77 -85.84 63.21
N ASN A 2 -38.64 -85.51 62.57
CA ASN A 2 -38.43 -84.18 61.96
C ASN A 2 -37.25 -84.26 60.99
N ASN A 3 -37.55 -84.31 59.71
CA ASN A 3 -36.59 -84.37 58.64
C ASN A 3 -36.08 -82.94 58.30
N GLY A 4 -34.84 -82.64 58.67
CA GLY A 4 -34.18 -81.44 58.28
C GLY A 4 -33.52 -81.58 56.88
N HIS A 5 -34.03 -80.90 55.87
CA HIS A 5 -33.46 -80.81 54.55
C HIS A 5 -32.30 -79.78 54.55
N TYR A 6 -31.04 -80.23 54.36
CA TYR A 6 -29.90 -79.40 54.08
C TYR A 6 -29.79 -79.14 52.58
N SER A 7 -30.09 -77.91 52.15
CA SER A 7 -29.85 -77.46 50.80
C SER A 7 -28.38 -76.96 50.66
N GLY A 8 -27.53 -77.81 50.10
CA GLY A 8 -26.12 -77.46 49.80
C GLY A 8 -26.04 -76.56 48.57
N LYS A 9 -25.65 -75.30 48.73
CA LYS A 9 -25.33 -74.42 47.62
C LYS A 9 -24.00 -74.87 47.01
N TYR A 10 -24.04 -75.40 45.79
CA TYR A 10 -22.86 -75.70 44.99
C TYR A 10 -22.25 -74.42 44.47
N VAL A 11 -21.18 -73.96 45.08
CA VAL A 11 -20.34 -72.87 44.51
C VAL A 11 -19.46 -73.43 43.40
N ARG A 12 -19.83 -73.20 42.16
CA ARG A 12 -19.01 -73.53 40.94
C ARG A 12 -17.71 -72.81 41.02
N ARG A 13 -16.64 -73.42 41.48
CA ARG A 13 -15.27 -72.86 41.36
C ARG A 13 -14.82 -72.93 39.91
N VAL A 14 -14.67 -71.75 39.25
CA VAL A 14 -14.14 -71.65 37.90
C VAL A 14 -12.67 -72.08 37.94
N PRO A 15 -12.24 -73.03 37.04
CA PRO A 15 -10.86 -73.53 37.05
C PRO A 15 -9.86 -72.42 36.77
N ARG A 16 -8.76 -72.34 37.52
CA ARG A 16 -7.72 -71.29 37.46
C ARG A 16 -7.11 -71.06 36.02
N ARG A 17 -7.20 -72.09 35.14
CA ARG A 17 -6.75 -71.99 33.75
C ARG A 17 -7.65 -71.10 32.91
N VAL A 18 -8.93 -71.05 33.08
CA VAL A 18 -9.89 -70.19 32.36
C VAL A 18 -9.74 -68.76 32.81
N GLN A 19 -9.46 -68.52 34.08
CA GLN A 19 -9.25 -67.19 34.65
C GLN A 19 -7.99 -66.53 34.09
N ARG A 20 -6.86 -67.29 33.92
CA ARG A 20 -5.61 -66.81 33.31
C ARG A 20 -5.78 -66.51 31.82
N ARG A 21 -6.64 -67.25 31.11
CA ARG A 21 -6.89 -67.00 29.67
C ARG A 21 -7.71 -65.73 29.46
N ARG A 22 -8.72 -65.49 30.27
CA ARG A 22 -9.51 -64.27 30.27
C ARG A 22 -8.65 -63.05 30.64
N GLN A 23 -7.82 -63.17 31.65
CA GLN A 23 -6.91 -62.09 32.05
C GLN A 23 -5.92 -61.73 30.96
N ARG A 24 -5.34 -62.68 30.24
CA ARG A 24 -4.49 -62.44 29.06
C ARG A 24 -5.26 -61.78 27.94
N GLN A 25 -6.47 -62.20 27.65
CA GLN A 25 -7.31 -61.58 26.62
C GLN A 25 -7.67 -60.11 26.98
N PHE A 26 -7.96 -59.86 28.27
CA PHE A 26 -8.20 -58.49 28.77
C PHE A 26 -6.96 -57.62 28.64
N ILE A 27 -5.78 -58.09 28.97
CA ILE A 27 -4.53 -57.36 28.84
C ILE A 27 -4.22 -57.08 27.37
N THR A 28 -4.40 -58.06 26.48
CA THR A 28 -4.18 -57.85 25.03
C THR A 28 -5.13 -56.83 24.46
N LEU A 29 -6.42 -56.86 24.88
CA LEU A 29 -7.41 -55.88 24.41
C LEU A 29 -7.10 -54.48 24.93
N LEU A 30 -6.65 -54.34 26.18
CA LEU A 30 -6.25 -53.07 26.76
C LEU A 30 -5.00 -52.47 26.07
N VAL A 31 -4.02 -53.30 25.76
CA VAL A 31 -2.83 -52.88 25.00
C VAL A 31 -3.19 -52.50 23.58
N SER A 32 -4.10 -53.22 22.91
CA SER A 32 -4.56 -52.84 21.56
C SER A 32 -5.27 -51.48 21.53
N ILE A 33 -6.14 -51.22 22.54
CA ILE A 33 -6.84 -49.93 22.68
C ILE A 33 -5.84 -48.79 22.91
N LEU A 34 -4.84 -48.98 23.78
CA LEU A 34 -3.76 -47.99 24.00
C LEU A 34 -2.96 -47.72 22.78
N LEU A 35 -2.68 -48.75 21.97
CA LEU A 35 -1.90 -48.60 20.71
C LEU A 35 -2.68 -47.81 19.65
N VAL A 36 -3.98 -48.08 19.49
CA VAL A 36 -4.87 -47.33 18.61
C VAL A 36 -5.01 -45.88 19.07
N PHE A 37 -5.14 -45.65 20.37
CA PHE A 37 -5.20 -44.28 20.93
C PHE A 37 -3.88 -43.52 20.68
N GLY A 38 -2.74 -44.19 20.87
CA GLY A 38 -1.42 -43.58 20.57
C GLY A 38 -1.25 -43.16 19.15
N ILE A 39 -1.71 -43.97 18.18
CA ILE A 39 -1.66 -43.66 16.74
C ILE A 39 -2.62 -42.49 16.43
N ALA A 40 -3.81 -42.46 16.99
CA ALA A 40 -4.80 -41.40 16.79
C ALA A 40 -4.28 -40.03 17.29
N VAL A 41 -3.69 -40.02 18.50
CA VAL A 41 -3.12 -38.79 19.09
C VAL A 41 -1.90 -38.30 18.28
N SER A 42 -1.02 -39.20 17.86
CA SER A 42 0.16 -38.86 17.03
C SER A 42 -0.25 -38.28 15.69
N GLY A 43 -1.28 -38.84 15.03
CA GLY A 43 -1.81 -38.33 13.77
C GLY A 43 -2.42 -36.94 13.91
N THR A 44 -3.10 -36.67 15.03
CA THR A 44 -3.71 -35.35 15.32
C THR A 44 -2.64 -34.28 15.57
N ILE A 45 -1.58 -34.62 16.33
CA ILE A 45 -0.47 -33.70 16.57
C ILE A 45 0.28 -33.39 15.29
N ALA A 46 0.57 -34.39 14.43
CA ALA A 46 1.22 -34.19 13.13
C ALA A 46 0.37 -33.29 12.20
N PHE A 47 -0.96 -33.47 12.20
CA PHE A 47 -1.85 -32.64 11.41
C PHE A 47 -1.90 -31.17 11.90
N ILE A 48 -1.90 -30.96 13.23
CA ILE A 48 -1.83 -29.60 13.80
C ILE A 48 -0.50 -28.93 13.50
N THR A 49 0.62 -29.68 13.59
CA THR A 49 1.95 -29.12 13.29
C THR A 49 2.11 -28.75 11.81
N MET A 50 1.55 -29.57 10.90
CA MET A 50 1.52 -29.21 9.47
C MET A 50 0.64 -27.98 9.14
N GLN A 51 -0.36 -27.70 9.96
CA GLN A 51 -1.18 -26.48 9.81
C GLN A 51 -0.54 -25.24 10.44
N THR A 52 0.45 -25.42 11.32
CA THR A 52 1.09 -24.29 12.03
C THR A 52 2.20 -23.63 11.20
N ASP A 53 2.70 -24.28 10.14
CA ASP A 53 3.52 -23.63 9.11
C ASP A 53 2.66 -22.85 8.08
N ARG A 54 1.66 -22.12 8.57
CA ARG A 54 1.15 -21.00 7.79
C ARG A 54 2.28 -19.99 7.68
N LYS A 55 2.97 -19.99 6.55
CA LYS A 55 3.63 -18.76 6.11
C LYS A 55 2.56 -17.68 6.16
N THR A 56 2.60 -16.86 7.17
CA THR A 56 1.92 -15.57 7.14
C THR A 56 2.61 -14.83 6.00
N ASN A 57 2.04 -14.91 4.80
CA ASN A 57 2.31 -13.90 3.81
C ASN A 57 1.77 -12.63 4.46
N THR A 58 2.64 -11.89 5.09
CA THR A 58 2.41 -10.49 5.40
C THR A 58 2.28 -9.82 4.04
N PHE A 59 1.05 -9.71 3.58
CA PHE A 59 0.73 -8.87 2.44
C PHE A 59 0.88 -7.44 2.96
N ASP A 60 2.00 -6.84 2.65
CA ASP A 60 2.23 -5.41 2.87
C ASP A 60 1.44 -4.70 1.75
N PRO A 61 0.32 -4.06 2.08
CA PRO A 61 -0.48 -3.40 1.05
C PRO A 61 0.36 -2.32 0.38
N ALA A 62 0.24 -2.20 -0.93
CA ALA A 62 0.90 -1.13 -1.68
C ALA A 62 0.42 0.23 -1.13
N GLN A 63 1.35 1.03 -0.63
CA GLN A 63 1.11 2.40 -0.19
C GLN A 63 1.65 3.35 -1.26
N VAL A 64 0.78 4.18 -1.80
CA VAL A 64 1.13 5.24 -2.74
C VAL A 64 1.13 6.56 -2.00
N SER A 65 2.26 7.25 -2.03
CA SER A 65 2.45 8.53 -1.35
C SER A 65 3.56 9.31 -2.04
N CYS A 66 3.47 10.63 -2.06
CA CYS A 66 4.51 11.49 -2.61
C CYS A 66 4.65 12.77 -1.79
N GLU A 67 5.81 13.38 -1.89
CA GLU A 67 6.17 14.64 -1.22
C GLU A 67 6.86 15.58 -2.19
N VAL A 68 6.48 16.87 -2.16
CA VAL A 68 7.13 17.90 -2.97
C VAL A 68 8.43 18.31 -2.29
N MET A 69 9.51 18.26 -3.05
CA MET A 69 10.84 18.71 -2.66
C MET A 69 11.12 20.04 -3.34
N GLU A 70 11.43 21.08 -2.57
CA GLU A 70 11.68 22.42 -3.09
C GLU A 70 12.66 23.20 -2.23
N GLU A 71 13.31 24.19 -2.80
CA GLU A 71 14.10 25.18 -2.11
C GLU A 71 13.37 26.52 -2.19
N PHE A 72 13.19 27.17 -1.04
CA PHE A 72 12.56 28.49 -0.97
C PHE A 72 13.40 29.45 -0.11
N ASN A 73 13.81 30.58 -0.69
CA ASN A 73 14.62 31.59 -0.01
C ASN A 73 13.83 32.86 0.40
N GLY A 74 12.50 32.80 0.39
CA GLY A 74 11.62 33.91 0.69
C GLY A 74 11.16 34.71 -0.54
N THR A 75 11.83 34.54 -1.69
CA THR A 75 11.51 35.28 -2.92
C THR A 75 11.51 34.38 -4.15
N VAL A 76 12.37 33.37 -4.16
CA VAL A 76 12.53 32.43 -5.27
C VAL A 76 12.22 31.02 -4.77
N LYS A 77 11.34 30.33 -5.48
CA LYS A 77 11.13 28.89 -5.33
C LYS A 77 11.92 28.19 -6.41
N SER A 78 12.76 27.23 -6.05
CA SER A 78 13.68 26.56 -6.98
C SER A 78 13.79 25.07 -6.75
N ASN A 79 14.32 24.35 -7.73
CA ASN A 79 14.61 22.93 -7.71
C ASN A 79 13.41 22.05 -7.30
N VAL A 80 12.22 22.40 -7.81
CA VAL A 80 10.99 21.67 -7.49
C VAL A 80 10.99 20.31 -8.15
N ALA A 81 10.96 19.27 -7.33
CA ALA A 81 10.83 17.87 -7.73
C ALA A 81 9.84 17.16 -6.81
N VAL A 82 9.45 15.94 -7.15
CA VAL A 82 8.53 15.14 -6.30
C VAL A 82 9.19 13.83 -5.96
N LYS A 83 9.17 13.49 -4.67
CA LYS A 83 9.68 12.22 -4.14
C LYS A 83 8.56 11.22 -4.01
N ASN A 84 8.79 9.97 -4.43
CA ASN A 84 7.92 8.86 -4.07
C ASN A 84 8.24 8.40 -2.64
N THR A 85 7.35 8.67 -1.70
CA THR A 85 7.46 8.27 -0.28
C THR A 85 6.66 6.99 0.02
N GLY A 86 6.01 6.41 -0.99
CA GLY A 86 5.31 5.13 -0.88
C GLY A 86 6.27 3.93 -0.84
N ASN A 87 5.69 2.72 -0.85
CA ASN A 87 6.44 1.46 -0.86
C ASN A 87 6.33 0.70 -2.20
N THR A 88 5.76 1.33 -3.23
CA THR A 88 5.58 0.77 -4.57
C THR A 88 5.96 1.80 -5.65
N ASP A 89 6.30 1.31 -6.84
CA ASP A 89 6.54 2.16 -7.99
C ASP A 89 5.28 2.94 -8.36
N ALA A 90 5.42 4.23 -8.60
CA ALA A 90 4.29 5.11 -8.84
C ALA A 90 4.55 6.09 -9.98
N TYR A 91 3.53 6.34 -10.80
CA TYR A 91 3.47 7.52 -11.63
C TYR A 91 3.13 8.74 -10.77
N ILE A 92 3.71 9.89 -11.14
CA ILE A 92 3.54 11.15 -10.41
C ILE A 92 3.07 12.23 -11.37
N ARG A 93 2.08 13.01 -10.92
CA ARG A 93 1.69 14.27 -11.58
C ARG A 93 1.68 15.41 -10.58
N ALA A 94 1.85 16.62 -11.06
CA ALA A 94 1.86 17.83 -10.25
C ALA A 94 1.05 18.95 -10.92
N ALA A 95 0.29 19.69 -10.12
CA ALA A 95 -0.30 20.96 -10.52
C ALA A 95 0.49 22.10 -9.88
N VAL A 96 0.71 23.18 -10.64
CA VAL A 96 1.37 24.39 -10.15
C VAL A 96 0.33 25.49 -10.09
N ASN A 97 0.03 25.96 -8.89
CA ASN A 97 -0.94 27.00 -8.63
C ASN A 97 -0.24 28.27 -8.18
N ILE A 98 -0.39 29.33 -8.95
CA ILE A 98 0.24 30.64 -8.67
C ILE A 98 -0.85 31.67 -8.45
N THR A 99 -0.89 32.22 -7.24
CA THR A 99 -1.95 33.13 -6.79
C THR A 99 -1.38 34.28 -5.99
N TRP A 100 -2.16 35.37 -5.89
CA TRP A 100 -1.94 36.42 -4.89
C TRP A 100 -2.62 35.98 -3.58
N MET A 101 -1.84 35.77 -2.56
CA MET A 101 -2.32 35.40 -1.23
C MET A 101 -2.18 36.56 -0.26
N LYS A 102 -3.17 36.74 0.60
CA LYS A 102 -3.19 37.84 1.57
C LYS A 102 -2.07 37.68 2.62
N ASP A 103 -1.44 38.83 2.98
CA ASP A 103 -0.32 38.90 3.95
C ASP A 103 -0.70 38.66 5.42
N ALA A 104 -1.98 38.52 5.70
CA ALA A 104 -2.46 38.28 7.06
C ALA A 104 -1.94 36.96 7.61
N ASP A 105 -2.08 36.75 8.94
CA ASP A 105 -1.66 35.54 9.68
C ASP A 105 -1.75 34.27 8.87
N ALA A 106 -0.87 33.32 9.12
CA ALA A 106 -0.79 32.03 8.42
C ALA A 106 -2.12 31.26 8.29
N SER A 107 -3.15 31.66 9.02
CA SER A 107 -4.53 31.16 8.96
C SER A 107 -5.42 31.81 7.89
N ASP A 108 -5.05 33.00 7.36
CA ASP A 108 -5.84 33.67 6.33
C ASP A 108 -5.30 33.33 4.92
N GLN A 109 -5.93 32.35 4.27
CA GLN A 109 -5.61 31.87 2.94
C GLN A 109 -6.46 32.58 1.85
N THR A 110 -6.90 33.81 2.09
CA THR A 110 -7.72 34.54 1.12
C THR A 110 -6.91 34.88 -0.10
N VAL A 111 -7.43 34.57 -1.29
CA VAL A 111 -6.87 34.92 -2.59
C VAL A 111 -7.65 36.06 -3.22
N THR A 112 -7.00 36.88 -4.05
CA THR A 112 -7.69 37.89 -4.86
C THR A 112 -8.20 37.30 -6.16
N ALA A 113 -9.23 37.91 -6.74
CA ALA A 113 -9.73 37.55 -8.08
C ALA A 113 -8.74 37.89 -9.21
N ARG A 114 -7.71 38.73 -8.96
CA ARG A 114 -6.66 39.01 -9.92
C ARG A 114 -5.67 37.84 -9.96
N THR A 115 -5.50 37.26 -11.14
CA THR A 115 -4.53 36.18 -11.36
C THR A 115 -3.16 36.80 -11.71
N PRO A 116 -2.06 36.33 -11.04
CA PRO A 116 -0.70 36.71 -11.44
C PRO A 116 -0.40 36.29 -12.87
N GLN A 117 0.40 37.08 -13.59
CA GLN A 117 0.71 36.82 -14.99
C GLN A 117 2.19 36.54 -15.18
N ASN A 118 2.53 35.44 -15.85
CA ASN A 118 3.88 35.09 -16.21
C ASN A 118 4.46 36.15 -17.17
N GLY A 119 5.72 36.53 -16.98
CA GLY A 119 6.40 37.61 -17.72
C GLY A 119 6.01 39.04 -17.33
N THR A 120 5.04 39.22 -16.44
CA THR A 120 4.59 40.52 -15.92
C THR A 120 4.73 40.62 -14.40
N ASP A 121 4.15 39.66 -13.68
CA ASP A 121 4.15 39.61 -12.24
C ASP A 121 5.19 38.62 -11.66
N TYR A 122 5.46 37.56 -12.42
CA TYR A 122 6.48 36.57 -12.09
C TYR A 122 7.11 36.00 -13.34
N ASP A 123 8.25 35.32 -13.18
CA ASP A 123 8.89 34.51 -14.18
C ASP A 123 9.08 33.09 -13.64
N ILE A 124 8.72 32.07 -14.47
CA ILE A 124 8.83 30.66 -14.10
C ILE A 124 9.49 29.89 -15.24
N THR A 125 10.47 29.06 -14.88
CA THR A 125 11.18 28.16 -15.80
C THR A 125 10.83 26.73 -15.51
N TYR A 126 10.12 26.09 -16.45
CA TYR A 126 9.87 24.65 -16.42
C TYR A 126 10.95 23.86 -17.14
N LEU A 127 11.39 22.74 -16.56
CA LEU A 127 12.39 21.86 -17.17
C LEU A 127 11.71 20.64 -17.84
N VAL A 128 11.28 20.83 -19.08
CA VAL A 128 10.59 19.79 -19.87
C VAL A 128 11.50 18.59 -20.24
N ASN A 129 12.83 18.78 -20.30
CA ASN A 129 13.77 17.71 -20.67
C ASN A 129 14.14 16.78 -19.51
N THR A 130 13.54 16.95 -18.35
CA THR A 130 13.79 16.16 -17.13
C THR A 130 12.78 15.02 -16.95
N GLY A 131 11.98 14.72 -17.96
CA GLY A 131 10.97 13.65 -17.96
C GLY A 131 9.56 14.12 -17.61
N TRP A 132 9.30 15.42 -17.56
CA TRP A 132 7.98 15.98 -17.39
C TRP A 132 7.34 16.37 -18.74
N ILE A 133 6.04 16.12 -18.86
CA ILE A 133 5.19 16.58 -19.97
C ILE A 133 3.99 17.32 -19.42
N GLU A 134 3.56 18.36 -20.12
CA GLU A 134 2.38 19.13 -19.77
C GLU A 134 1.12 18.46 -20.31
N GLY A 135 0.12 18.26 -19.46
CA GLY A 135 -1.21 17.79 -19.84
C GLY A 135 -2.13 18.94 -20.20
N THR A 136 -3.18 18.66 -20.96
CA THR A 136 -4.20 19.67 -21.32
C THR A 136 -5.15 20.01 -20.16
N ASP A 137 -5.04 19.32 -19.06
CA ASP A 137 -5.85 19.48 -17.84
C ASP A 137 -5.20 20.35 -16.76
N GLY A 138 -4.04 20.96 -17.09
CA GLY A 138 -3.28 21.80 -16.17
C GLY A 138 -2.36 21.04 -15.21
N TYR A 139 -2.21 19.72 -15.39
CA TYR A 139 -1.23 18.94 -14.69
C TYR A 139 0.02 18.71 -15.52
N TRP A 140 1.15 18.62 -14.83
CA TRP A 140 2.41 18.09 -15.33
C TRP A 140 2.52 16.64 -14.95
N TYR A 141 2.88 15.77 -15.90
CA TYR A 141 3.01 14.33 -15.71
C TYR A 141 4.46 13.90 -15.85
N TYR A 142 4.97 13.18 -14.84
CA TYR A 142 6.28 12.56 -14.94
C TYR A 142 6.15 11.25 -15.73
N GLN A 143 6.90 11.15 -16.85
CA GLN A 143 6.69 10.11 -17.85
C GLN A 143 6.94 8.70 -17.31
N SER A 144 7.96 8.51 -16.48
CA SER A 144 8.38 7.20 -16.00
C SER A 144 7.89 6.93 -14.58
N PRO A 145 7.60 5.66 -14.22
CA PRO A 145 7.37 5.30 -12.83
C PRO A 145 8.58 5.67 -11.96
N VAL A 146 8.31 6.16 -10.77
CA VAL A 146 9.32 6.51 -9.77
C VAL A 146 9.33 5.42 -8.70
N VAL A 147 10.51 4.81 -8.49
CA VAL A 147 10.66 3.76 -7.47
C VAL A 147 10.58 4.33 -6.05
N PRO A 148 10.24 3.54 -5.03
CA PRO A 148 10.20 3.98 -3.64
C PRO A 148 11.48 4.69 -3.20
N GLY A 149 11.32 5.87 -2.58
CA GLY A 149 12.42 6.69 -2.08
C GLY A 149 13.14 7.54 -3.13
N ALA A 150 12.88 7.35 -4.43
CA ALA A 150 13.47 8.16 -5.48
C ALA A 150 12.70 9.46 -5.75
N ASN A 151 13.35 10.38 -6.43
CA ASN A 151 12.78 11.65 -6.88
C ASN A 151 12.49 11.59 -8.38
N THR A 152 11.51 12.37 -8.82
CA THR A 152 11.38 12.76 -10.24
C THR A 152 12.55 13.63 -10.68
N GLY A 153 12.68 13.89 -11.98
CA GLY A 153 13.46 15.03 -12.44
C GLY A 153 12.85 16.35 -11.94
N THR A 154 13.64 17.41 -11.95
CA THR A 154 13.20 18.77 -11.59
C THR A 154 12.11 19.24 -12.56
N LEU A 155 10.97 19.67 -12.04
CA LEU A 155 9.87 20.25 -12.80
C LEU A 155 10.09 21.76 -13.01
N ILE A 156 10.38 22.47 -11.91
CA ILE A 156 10.59 23.92 -11.92
C ILE A 156 12.05 24.19 -11.51
N GLU A 157 12.81 24.81 -12.39
CA GLU A 157 14.15 25.28 -12.08
C GLU A 157 14.09 26.45 -11.12
N ASN A 158 13.28 27.46 -11.46
CA ASN A 158 13.01 28.60 -10.58
C ASN A 158 11.64 29.22 -10.88
N CYS A 159 11.09 29.87 -9.87
CA CYS A 159 9.95 30.77 -9.98
C CYS A 159 10.20 31.98 -9.09
N THR A 160 10.24 33.18 -9.72
CA THR A 160 10.63 34.43 -9.08
C THR A 160 9.59 35.52 -9.32
N GLN A 161 9.18 36.23 -8.28
CA GLN A 161 8.38 37.45 -8.43
C GLN A 161 9.22 38.53 -9.09
N LEU A 162 8.70 39.18 -10.13
CA LEU A 162 9.38 40.27 -10.82
C LEU A 162 9.32 41.57 -10.01
N ALA A 163 10.38 42.38 -10.09
CA ALA A 163 10.40 43.70 -9.44
C ALA A 163 9.36 44.67 -10.02
N THR A 164 8.89 44.40 -11.23
CA THR A 164 7.85 45.17 -11.94
C THR A 164 6.44 44.67 -11.65
N ALA A 165 6.31 43.63 -10.84
CA ALA A 165 5.02 43.05 -10.51
C ALA A 165 4.09 44.09 -9.89
N ASN A 166 2.85 44.14 -10.38
CA ASN A 166 1.81 44.96 -9.78
C ASN A 166 1.14 44.18 -8.63
N VAL A 167 1.84 44.10 -7.51
CA VAL A 167 1.37 43.38 -6.31
C VAL A 167 0.16 44.09 -5.72
N PRO A 168 -0.99 43.38 -5.52
CA PRO A 168 -2.11 43.98 -4.82
C PRO A 168 -1.72 44.34 -3.38
N GLU A 169 -2.23 45.47 -2.87
CA GLU A 169 -1.92 45.95 -1.53
C GLU A 169 -2.35 44.89 -0.46
N GLY A 170 -1.42 44.50 0.42
CA GLY A 170 -1.65 43.50 1.46
C GLY A 170 -1.66 42.06 0.93
N TYR A 171 -1.02 41.80 -0.24
CA TYR A 171 -0.89 40.45 -0.81
C TYR A 171 0.56 40.18 -1.21
N HIS A 172 0.89 38.90 -1.29
CA HIS A 172 2.17 38.39 -1.82
C HIS A 172 1.92 37.32 -2.88
N LEU A 173 2.91 37.04 -3.71
CA LEU A 173 2.87 35.95 -4.66
C LEU A 173 3.03 34.62 -3.93
N SER A 174 2.04 33.73 -4.05
CA SER A 174 2.10 32.35 -3.56
C SER A 174 2.25 31.39 -4.73
N VAL A 175 3.23 30.50 -4.62
CA VAL A 175 3.46 29.41 -5.58
C VAL A 175 3.29 28.09 -4.82
N GLU A 176 2.21 27.38 -5.10
CA GLU A 176 1.87 26.12 -4.48
C GLU A 176 1.98 24.98 -5.49
N ILE A 177 2.63 23.91 -5.11
CA ILE A 177 2.73 22.68 -5.91
C ILE A 177 1.92 21.59 -5.24
N VAL A 178 0.92 21.06 -5.95
CA VAL A 178 0.09 19.93 -5.49
C VAL A 178 0.46 18.71 -6.30
N ALA A 179 1.11 17.75 -5.64
CA ALA A 179 1.50 16.49 -6.27
C ALA A 179 0.51 15.37 -5.96
N SER A 180 0.36 14.46 -6.89
CA SER A 180 -0.42 13.24 -6.74
C SER A 180 0.35 12.06 -7.32
N ALA A 181 0.27 10.92 -6.66
CA ALA A 181 0.88 9.68 -7.10
C ALA A 181 -0.17 8.58 -7.30
N ILE A 182 0.09 7.68 -8.23
CA ILE A 182 -0.74 6.50 -8.50
C ILE A 182 0.18 5.31 -8.78
N GLN A 183 -0.19 4.12 -8.30
CA GLN A 183 0.61 2.92 -8.53
C GLN A 183 0.82 2.66 -10.03
N SER A 184 2.02 2.20 -10.39
CA SER A 184 2.35 1.92 -11.78
C SER A 184 1.81 0.57 -12.26
N SER A 185 1.50 -0.34 -11.37
CA SER A 185 0.99 -1.68 -11.69
C SER A 185 -0.28 -2.00 -10.89
N PRO A 186 -1.35 -2.48 -11.55
CA PRO A 186 -1.46 -2.64 -13.00
C PRO A 186 -1.64 -1.29 -13.72
N GLU A 187 -1.09 -1.16 -14.92
CA GLU A 187 -1.17 0.07 -15.76
C GLU A 187 -2.60 0.52 -16.05
N THR A 188 -3.56 -0.41 -16.05
CA THR A 188 -4.98 -0.10 -16.25
C THR A 188 -5.52 0.93 -15.25
N VAL A 189 -4.91 1.05 -14.07
CA VAL A 189 -5.32 2.02 -13.06
C VAL A 189 -5.00 3.44 -13.49
N VAL A 190 -3.75 3.71 -13.92
CA VAL A 190 -3.34 5.06 -14.36
C VAL A 190 -4.07 5.45 -15.65
N LEU A 191 -4.27 4.51 -16.56
CA LEU A 191 -5.04 4.74 -17.80
C LEU A 191 -6.47 5.17 -17.50
N ALA A 192 -7.14 4.50 -16.55
CA ALA A 192 -8.52 4.79 -16.19
C ALA A 192 -8.67 6.11 -15.41
N GLU A 193 -7.80 6.33 -14.41
CA GLU A 193 -7.93 7.45 -13.48
C GLU A 193 -7.40 8.77 -14.06
N TRP A 194 -6.26 8.71 -14.76
CA TRP A 194 -5.63 9.93 -15.30
C TRP A 194 -5.87 10.13 -16.79
N LYS A 195 -6.47 9.14 -17.47
CA LYS A 195 -6.76 9.19 -18.92
C LYS A 195 -5.52 9.54 -19.76
N VAL A 196 -4.40 8.97 -19.39
CA VAL A 196 -3.12 9.10 -20.09
C VAL A 196 -2.97 8.00 -21.14
N ALA A 197 -2.05 8.19 -22.10
CA ALA A 197 -1.57 7.13 -22.97
C ALA A 197 -0.18 6.67 -22.50
N LEU A 198 0.05 5.37 -22.53
CA LEU A 198 1.33 4.75 -22.21
C LEU A 198 1.97 4.16 -23.47
N ASP A 199 3.29 4.29 -23.58
CA ASP A 199 4.13 3.59 -24.52
C ASP A 199 5.35 3.05 -23.77
N ASP A 200 5.56 1.74 -23.83
CA ASP A 200 6.62 1.04 -23.09
C ASP A 200 6.69 1.45 -21.60
N GLY A 201 5.54 1.51 -20.93
CA GLY A 201 5.44 1.91 -19.53
C GLY A 201 5.74 3.38 -19.25
N LYS A 202 5.76 4.24 -20.27
CA LYS A 202 5.95 5.68 -20.12
C LYS A 202 4.69 6.44 -20.51
N ILE A 203 4.34 7.45 -19.75
CA ILE A 203 3.28 8.39 -20.13
C ILE A 203 3.78 9.23 -21.33
N VAL A 204 3.12 9.10 -22.47
CA VAL A 204 3.46 9.82 -23.70
C VAL A 204 2.47 10.94 -24.01
N SER A 205 1.26 10.86 -23.48
CA SER A 205 0.28 11.94 -23.56
C SER A 205 -0.70 11.88 -22.38
N ALA A 206 -1.30 13.02 -22.04
CA ALA A 206 -2.31 13.15 -21.01
C ALA A 206 -3.56 13.83 -21.58
N ASN A 207 -4.75 13.31 -21.20
CA ASN A 207 -6.08 13.83 -21.54
C ASN A 207 -6.37 14.04 -23.04
N GLY A 208 -6.14 12.99 -23.84
CA GLY A 208 -6.71 12.89 -25.16
C GLY A 208 -6.06 13.77 -26.23
N SER A 209 -4.91 14.38 -25.96
CA SER A 209 -4.03 14.82 -27.05
C SER A 209 -3.43 13.55 -27.66
N GLY A 210 -4.22 12.91 -28.55
CA GLY A 210 -3.72 11.84 -29.38
C GLY A 210 -2.52 12.37 -30.13
N VAL A 211 -1.38 11.71 -29.96
CA VAL A 211 -0.33 11.76 -30.97
C VAL A 211 -0.99 11.23 -32.24
N SER A 212 -1.42 12.10 -33.13
CA SER A 212 -1.68 11.72 -34.50
C SER A 212 -0.36 11.19 -35.04
N GLY A 213 -0.24 9.86 -35.04
CA GLY A 213 0.85 9.19 -35.73
C GLY A 213 0.75 9.50 -37.22
N GLU A 214 1.79 10.07 -37.73
CA GLU A 214 2.24 9.88 -39.10
C GLU A 214 3.63 9.27 -39.07
#